data_7600815b452ff674164baf52adf080e5
#
_entry.id   7600815b452ff674164baf52adf080e5
#
_cell.length_a   1.000
_cell.length_b   1.000
_cell.length_c   1.000
_cell.angle_alpha   90.00
_cell.angle_beta   90.00
_cell.angle_gamma   90.00
#
_symmetry.space_group_name_H-M   'P 1'
#
loop_
_entity.id
_entity.type
_entity.pdbx_description
1 polymer ?
#
loop_
_entity_poly.entity_id
_entity_poly.type
_entity_poly.pdbx_seq_one_letter_code
_entity_poly.pdbx_strand_id
1 'polypeptide(L)'
;MAQLSHIVYFTLHDPSPQKVADLVSACHRYLSHHDGVVYFSVGTLNRELARPVNDLNYDVSLHIVFDCKDSHDRYQVEPSHLRFIEEQKPAWKQVRVFDSDLTQA
;
A
#
# COMPACT_ATOMS: atom_id res chain seq x y z
N MET A 1 19.91 -3.91 -11.61
CA MET A 1 18.78 -4.63 -11.00
C MET A 1 17.49 -3.88 -11.26
N ALA A 2 16.41 -4.61 -11.45
CA ALA A 2 15.11 -3.97 -11.66
C ALA A 2 14.61 -3.35 -10.35
N GLN A 3 13.97 -2.18 -10.46
CA GLN A 3 13.16 -1.64 -9.39
C GLN A 3 11.94 -2.55 -9.21
N LEU A 4 11.40 -2.57 -8.00
CA LEU A 4 10.24 -3.39 -7.69
C LEU A 4 9.07 -2.50 -7.27
N SER A 5 7.95 -2.61 -7.98
CA SER A 5 6.71 -1.93 -7.61
C SER A 5 5.92 -2.83 -6.66
N HIS A 6 5.53 -2.28 -5.53
CA HIS A 6 4.75 -2.94 -4.50
C HIS A 6 3.47 -2.14 -4.28
N ILE A 7 2.36 -2.67 -4.79
CA ILE A 7 1.06 -1.98 -4.71
C ILE A 7 0.11 -2.83 -3.88
N VAL A 8 -0.52 -2.20 -2.89
CA VAL A 8 -1.44 -2.88 -1.97
C VAL A 8 -2.78 -2.18 -1.99
N TYR A 9 -3.85 -2.95 -2.17
CA TYR A 9 -5.22 -2.43 -2.12
C TYR A 9 -5.91 -3.00 -0.89
N PHE A 10 -6.41 -2.10 -0.04
CA PHE A 10 -7.10 -2.45 1.21
C PHE A 10 -8.59 -2.19 1.07
N THR A 11 -9.39 -3.20 1.43
CA THR A 11 -10.83 -3.04 1.61
C THR A 11 -11.10 -3.15 3.10
N LEU A 12 -11.81 -2.17 3.66
CA LEU A 12 -12.08 -2.11 5.10
C LEU A 12 -13.45 -2.70 5.42
N HIS A 13 -13.59 -3.25 6.63
CA HIS A 13 -14.90 -3.67 7.15
C HIS A 13 -15.84 -2.47 7.28
N ASP A 14 -15.30 -1.34 7.76
CA ASP A 14 -16.04 -0.09 7.91
C ASP A 14 -15.28 1.00 7.13
N PRO A 15 -15.71 1.29 5.88
CA PRO A 15 -15.03 2.28 5.05
C PRO A 15 -15.53 3.71 5.30
N SER A 16 -15.86 4.06 6.54
CA SER A 16 -16.21 5.42 6.90
C SER A 16 -15.03 6.37 6.62
N PRO A 17 -15.29 7.67 6.39
CA PRO A 17 -14.23 8.63 6.14
C PRO A 17 -13.15 8.63 7.22
N GLN A 18 -13.52 8.48 8.50
CA GLN A 18 -12.56 8.45 9.59
C GLN A 18 -11.67 7.21 9.52
N LYS A 19 -12.26 6.04 9.24
CA LYS A 19 -11.48 4.79 9.16
C LYS A 19 -10.53 4.80 7.97
N VAL A 20 -10.97 5.33 6.84
CA VAL A 20 -10.11 5.51 5.67
C VAL A 20 -8.95 6.45 6.01
N ALA A 21 -9.24 7.59 6.65
CA ALA A 21 -8.22 8.55 7.03
C ALA A 21 -7.21 7.95 8.03
N ASP A 22 -7.68 7.12 8.96
CA ASP A 22 -6.82 6.45 9.92
C ASP A 22 -5.82 5.53 9.22
N LEU A 23 -6.27 4.75 8.24
CA LEU A 23 -5.38 3.86 7.48
C LEU A 23 -4.38 4.66 6.64
N VAL A 24 -4.83 5.71 5.97
CA VAL A 24 -3.94 6.59 5.19
C VAL A 24 -2.84 7.15 6.10
N SER A 25 -3.22 7.66 7.27
CA SER A 25 -2.25 8.21 8.24
C SER A 25 -1.27 7.16 8.72
N ALA A 26 -1.75 5.96 9.01
CA ALA A 26 -0.89 4.84 9.44
C ALA A 26 0.13 4.46 8.36
N CYS A 27 -0.29 4.43 7.09
CA CYS A 27 0.63 4.16 5.98
C CYS A 27 1.76 5.19 5.95
N HIS A 28 1.44 6.48 6.05
CA HIS A 28 2.45 7.53 6.09
C HIS A 28 3.37 7.39 7.30
N ARG A 29 2.80 7.12 8.47
CA ARG A 29 3.54 7.06 9.72
C ARG A 29 4.53 5.90 9.77
N TYR A 30 4.11 4.71 9.33
CA TYR A 30 4.91 3.50 9.52
C TYR A 30 5.66 3.03 8.27
N LEU A 31 5.22 3.44 7.08
CA LEU A 31 5.69 2.83 5.85
C LEU A 31 6.44 3.77 4.91
N SER A 32 6.50 5.06 5.21
CA SER A 32 7.05 6.06 4.27
C SER A 32 8.57 6.21 4.32
N HIS A 33 9.24 5.68 5.35
CA HIS A 33 10.66 5.96 5.59
C HIS A 33 11.47 4.67 5.74
N HIS A 34 11.61 3.91 4.65
CA HIS A 34 12.42 2.70 4.64
C HIS A 34 13.55 2.84 3.62
N ASP A 35 14.71 2.26 3.96
CA ASP A 35 15.85 2.27 3.04
C ASP A 35 15.47 1.56 1.74
N GLY A 36 15.88 2.16 0.62
CA GLY A 36 15.63 1.60 -0.70
C GLY A 36 14.31 2.02 -1.32
N VAL A 37 13.47 2.79 -0.61
CA VAL A 37 12.23 3.34 -1.19
C VAL A 37 12.59 4.51 -2.11
N VAL A 38 12.21 4.41 -3.38
CA VAL A 38 12.43 5.46 -4.37
C VAL A 38 11.15 6.24 -4.68
N TYR A 39 10.00 5.70 -4.34
CA TYR A 39 8.71 6.37 -4.49
C TYR A 39 7.73 5.83 -3.45
N PHE A 40 6.95 6.73 -2.85
CA PHE A 40 5.92 6.37 -1.88
C PHE A 40 4.71 7.27 -2.05
N SER A 41 3.52 6.68 -2.10
CA SER A 41 2.27 7.43 -2.04
C SER A 41 1.15 6.55 -1.50
N VAL A 42 0.10 7.18 -1.01
CA VAL A 42 -1.11 6.52 -0.54
C VAL A 42 -2.29 7.23 -1.17
N GLY A 43 -3.23 6.46 -1.71
CA GLY A 43 -4.41 6.99 -2.37
C GLY A 43 -5.69 6.44 -1.81
N THR A 44 -6.79 7.10 -2.15
CA THR A 44 -8.14 6.64 -1.85
C THR A 44 -8.88 6.43 -3.16
N LEU A 45 -9.87 5.55 -3.15
CA LEU A 45 -10.65 5.23 -4.35
C LEU A 45 -11.27 6.49 -4.95
N ASN A 46 -11.06 6.68 -6.26
CA ASN A 46 -11.74 7.73 -7.02
C ASN A 46 -13.02 7.13 -7.60
N ARG A 47 -14.15 7.49 -7.00
CA ARG A 47 -15.45 6.91 -7.36
C ARG A 47 -16.04 7.45 -8.67
N GLU A 48 -15.48 8.54 -9.20
CA GLU A 48 -15.94 9.10 -10.47
C GLU A 48 -15.47 8.28 -11.66
N LEU A 49 -14.39 7.52 -11.50
CA LEU A 49 -13.85 6.67 -12.56
C LEU A 49 -14.43 5.27 -12.44
N ALA A 50 -15.64 5.09 -12.98
CA ALA A 50 -16.42 3.87 -12.82
C ALA A 50 -16.70 3.19 -14.17
N ARG A 51 -15.68 3.09 -15.04
CA ARG A 51 -15.78 2.37 -16.29
C ARG A 51 -15.91 0.87 -16.03
N PRO A 52 -16.41 0.06 -16.99
CA PRO A 52 -16.52 -1.39 -16.78
C PRO A 52 -15.21 -2.08 -16.35
N VAL A 53 -14.06 -1.55 -16.76
CA VAL A 53 -12.74 -2.11 -16.42
C VAL A 53 -12.21 -1.63 -15.07
N ASN A 54 -12.82 -0.62 -14.45
CA ASN A 54 -12.37 -0.15 -13.15
C ASN A 54 -12.81 -1.11 -12.06
N ASP A 55 -11.85 -1.51 -11.24
CA ASP A 55 -12.13 -2.26 -10.02
C ASP A 55 -12.35 -1.24 -8.90
N LEU A 56 -13.56 -1.15 -8.38
CA LEU A 56 -13.93 -0.24 -7.32
C LEU A 56 -13.96 -0.92 -5.95
N ASN A 57 -13.45 -2.15 -5.88
CA ASN A 57 -13.54 -2.96 -4.66
C ASN A 57 -12.33 -2.74 -3.76
N TYR A 58 -12.07 -1.50 -3.40
CA TYR A 58 -11.06 -1.16 -2.39
C TYR A 58 -11.35 0.24 -1.84
N ASP A 59 -10.70 0.58 -0.73
CA ASP A 59 -10.85 1.88 -0.08
C ASP A 59 -9.56 2.69 -0.09
N VAL A 60 -8.43 2.03 0.10
CA VAL A 60 -7.11 2.68 0.19
C VAL A 60 -6.12 1.90 -0.67
N SER A 61 -5.27 2.64 -1.38
CA SER A 61 -4.17 2.06 -2.17
C SER A 61 -2.83 2.57 -1.66
N LEU A 62 -1.89 1.66 -1.49
CA LEU A 62 -0.53 1.95 -1.07
C LEU A 62 0.40 1.68 -2.25
N HIS A 63 1.22 2.66 -2.61
CA HIS A 63 2.13 2.58 -3.74
C HIS A 63 3.55 2.79 -3.25
N ILE A 64 4.38 1.76 -3.33
CA ILE A 64 5.79 1.86 -2.98
C ILE A 64 6.60 1.29 -4.12
N VAL A 65 7.64 2.01 -4.52
CA VAL A 65 8.64 1.48 -5.46
C VAL A 65 9.96 1.39 -4.72
N PHE A 66 10.54 0.19 -4.70
CA PHE A 66 11.84 -0.08 -4.12
C PHE A 66 12.91 -0.09 -5.21
N ASP A 67 14.15 0.27 -4.84
CA ASP A 67 15.27 0.25 -5.77
C ASP A 67 15.60 -1.17 -6.25
N CYS A 68 15.30 -2.19 -5.44
CA CYS A 68 15.50 -3.60 -5.80
C CYS A 68 14.67 -4.49 -4.86
N LYS A 69 14.61 -5.78 -5.21
CA LYS A 69 13.89 -6.78 -4.43
C LYS A 69 14.44 -6.91 -3.00
N ASP A 70 15.75 -6.80 -2.84
CA ASP A 70 16.36 -6.94 -1.50
C ASP A 70 15.87 -5.88 -0.55
N SER A 71 15.67 -4.65 -1.02
CA SER A 71 15.11 -3.57 -0.21
C SER A 71 13.67 -3.88 0.20
N HIS A 72 12.86 -4.42 -0.71
CA HIS A 72 11.51 -4.87 -0.41
C HIS A 72 11.54 -5.97 0.66
N ASP A 73 12.44 -6.93 0.54
CA ASP A 73 12.51 -8.05 1.48
C ASP A 73 12.90 -7.55 2.89
N ARG A 74 13.81 -6.59 2.99
CA ARG A 74 14.15 -5.96 4.27
C ARG A 74 12.96 -5.20 4.86
N TYR A 75 12.22 -4.48 4.03
CA TYR A 75 11.02 -3.75 4.43
C TYR A 75 9.98 -4.67 5.09
N GLN A 76 9.79 -5.88 4.55
CA GLN A 76 8.79 -6.81 5.04
C GLN A 76 9.03 -7.23 6.51
N VAL A 77 10.27 -7.22 6.97
CA VAL A 77 10.62 -7.64 8.34
C VAL A 77 10.96 -6.47 9.25
N GLU A 78 10.87 -5.24 8.77
CA GLU A 78 11.14 -4.06 9.60
C GLU A 78 10.12 -3.94 10.73
N PRO A 79 10.57 -3.56 11.94
CA PRO A 79 9.67 -3.41 13.09
C PRO A 79 8.48 -2.47 12.82
N SER A 80 8.69 -1.36 12.12
CA SER A 80 7.61 -0.43 11.81
C SER A 80 6.56 -1.05 10.89
N HIS A 81 6.99 -1.88 9.91
CA HIS A 81 6.05 -2.58 9.03
C HIS A 81 5.24 -3.61 9.82
N LEU A 82 5.89 -4.36 10.70
CA LEU A 82 5.21 -5.35 11.54
C LEU A 82 4.22 -4.68 12.50
N ARG A 83 4.58 -3.51 13.04
CA ARG A 83 3.68 -2.73 13.90
C ARG A 83 2.47 -2.21 13.11
N PHE A 84 2.68 -1.77 11.89
CA PHE A 84 1.60 -1.35 11.01
C PHE A 84 0.58 -2.47 10.84
N ILE A 85 1.05 -3.68 10.52
CA ILE A 85 0.16 -4.83 10.34
C ILE A 85 -0.59 -5.13 11.63
N GLU A 86 0.10 -5.15 12.76
CA GLU A 86 -0.50 -5.46 14.06
C GLU A 86 -1.63 -4.49 14.40
N GLU A 87 -1.41 -3.18 14.17
CA GLU A 87 -2.40 -2.17 14.51
C GLU A 87 -3.55 -2.10 13.51
N GLN A 88 -3.30 -2.31 12.23
CA GLN A 88 -4.28 -2.03 11.18
C GLN A 88 -5.03 -3.27 10.68
N LYS A 89 -4.43 -4.45 10.77
CA LYS A 89 -5.02 -5.67 10.24
C LYS A 89 -6.46 -5.93 10.71
N PRO A 90 -6.83 -5.68 11.98
CA PRO A 90 -8.21 -5.92 12.42
C PRO A 90 -9.27 -5.14 11.64
N ALA A 91 -8.89 -4.02 11.02
CA ALA A 91 -9.83 -3.21 10.23
C ALA A 91 -9.99 -3.70 8.79
N TRP A 92 -9.14 -4.62 8.33
CA TRP A 92 -9.12 -5.06 6.93
C TRP A 92 -10.10 -6.20 6.68
N LYS A 93 -10.96 -6.01 5.67
CA LYS A 93 -11.80 -7.07 5.13
C LYS A 93 -11.05 -7.89 4.09
N GLN A 94 -10.24 -7.21 3.27
CA GLN A 94 -9.46 -7.84 2.22
C GLN A 94 -8.22 -7.01 1.93
N VAL A 95 -7.12 -7.68 1.63
CA VAL A 95 -5.89 -7.05 1.18
C VAL A 95 -5.44 -7.76 -0.09
N ARG A 96 -5.13 -7.00 -1.13
CA ARG A 96 -4.60 -7.53 -2.38
C ARG A 96 -3.26 -6.88 -2.66
N VAL A 97 -2.24 -7.68 -2.94
CA VAL A 97 -0.87 -7.21 -3.15
C VAL A 97 -0.44 -7.55 -4.57
N PHE A 98 0.15 -6.57 -5.24
CA PHE A 98 0.67 -6.71 -6.60
C PHE A 98 2.12 -6.27 -6.62
N ASP A 99 3.03 -7.23 -6.82
CA ASP A 99 4.46 -6.98 -6.89
C ASP A 99 4.94 -7.19 -8.32
N SER A 100 5.62 -6.20 -8.89
CA SER A 100 6.06 -6.25 -10.28
C SER A 100 7.50 -5.79 -10.39
N ASP A 101 8.28 -6.50 -11.20
CA ASP A 101 9.60 -6.04 -11.60
C ASP A 101 9.43 -5.03 -12.72
N LEU A 102 10.01 -3.84 -12.54
CA LEU A 102 9.80 -2.73 -13.47
C LEU A 102 10.88 -2.71 -14.54
N THR A 103 10.44 -2.51 -15.77
CA THR A 103 11.34 -2.18 -16.87
C THR A 103 11.20 -0.69 -17.16
N GLN A 104 12.31 -0.07 -17.52
CA GLN A 104 12.33 1.36 -17.81
C GLN A 104 12.73 1.60 -19.26
N ALA A 105 12.12 2.61 -19.85
CA ALA A 105 12.41 2.97 -21.23
C ALA A 105 13.81 3.57 -21.38
#